data_2bc0bcd68ea92c8ce90bf52cd0c1fd0a
#
_entry.id   2bc0bcd68ea92c8ce90bf52cd0c1fd0a
#
_cell.length_a   1.000
_cell.length_b   1.000
_cell.length_c   1.000
_cell.angle_alpha   90.00
_cell.angle_beta   90.00
_cell.angle_gamma   90.00
#
_symmetry.space_group_name_H-M   'P 1'
#
loop_
_entity.id
_entity.type
_entity.pdbx_description
1 polymer ?
#
loop_
_entity_poly.entity_id
_entity_poly.type
_entity_poly.pdbx_seq_one_letter_code
_entity_poly.pdbx_strand_id
1 'polypeptide(L)'
;MNKQFWNLWSTYALTYFGKVNLSIVMAALLIVFTDWNMYYVGFVASGFFASYAIGQFLHGQISERFNPFVYIAVGLTLSGIANMLMGFLGGFLVALIVLETFDGFFQSMGWSSVVRANSEIQPTDEMRDKSSTVLGCSYQFGTAVTFIVSALAVSIWGWQAGFFVASGVLIFRGISLYLTKPQKEFKPKQRVKEQVKMTFTFPVVLSGISLLFLNMVRYGVLTWFFVYLVQTGNIPIAKFFGFDAFQVALIPIAGIIGTLSYNKIPLNKDLISIIFLSAMGITWVIFPFADPFTAVILLLASSAFLYGPHVFLVTTLPTRFKKDSVVASSTGFIDGMGYIGTFLIGLIVPYLVLETGGWSNVFAFWAILSFVTAITVAITYFGHFRNNMKEVLD
;
A
#
# COMPACT_ATOMS: atom_id res chain seq x y z
N MET A 1 16.12 18.19 5.40
CA MET A 1 16.30 16.94 4.60
C MET A 1 17.19 17.23 3.42
N ASN A 2 18.15 16.34 3.13
CA ASN A 2 19.15 16.54 2.09
C ASN A 2 18.67 16.09 0.69
N LYS A 3 19.46 16.36 -0.36
CA LYS A 3 19.17 15.98 -1.75
C LYS A 3 18.91 14.47 -1.93
N GLN A 4 19.66 13.63 -1.19
CA GLN A 4 19.53 12.17 -1.26
C GLN A 4 18.19 11.68 -0.70
N PHE A 5 17.70 12.32 0.36
CA PHE A 5 16.35 12.04 0.89
C PHE A 5 15.27 12.32 -0.15
N TRP A 6 15.29 13.50 -0.80
CA TRP A 6 14.30 13.84 -1.81
C TRP A 6 14.39 12.96 -3.05
N ASN A 7 15.59 12.46 -3.37
CA ASN A 7 15.80 11.46 -4.40
C ASN A 7 15.12 10.13 -4.03
N LEU A 8 15.24 9.64 -2.79
CA LEU A 8 14.53 8.45 -2.30
C LEU A 8 13.02 8.67 -2.23
N TRP A 9 12.58 9.81 -1.71
CA TRP A 9 11.17 10.16 -1.59
C TRP A 9 10.47 10.14 -2.95
N SER A 10 11.04 10.83 -3.93
CA SER A 10 10.49 10.84 -5.29
C SER A 10 10.56 9.46 -5.96
N THR A 11 11.61 8.68 -5.68
CA THR A 11 11.71 7.30 -6.16
C THR A 11 10.53 6.47 -5.65
N TYR A 12 10.28 6.52 -4.35
CA TYR A 12 9.21 5.71 -3.77
C TYR A 12 7.82 6.20 -4.20
N ALA A 13 7.63 7.50 -4.37
CA ALA A 13 6.40 8.04 -4.95
C ALA A 13 6.16 7.49 -6.38
N LEU A 14 7.19 7.50 -7.24
CA LEU A 14 7.08 7.03 -8.62
C LEU A 14 6.95 5.50 -8.75
N THR A 15 7.36 4.72 -7.74
CA THR A 15 7.11 3.27 -7.68
C THR A 15 5.62 2.94 -7.81
N TYR A 16 4.75 3.83 -7.36
CA TYR A 16 3.30 3.62 -7.38
C TYR A 16 2.70 3.60 -8.79
N PHE A 17 3.42 4.09 -9.81
CA PHE A 17 3.01 3.94 -11.20
C PHE A 17 2.88 2.48 -11.64
N GLY A 18 3.69 1.56 -11.11
CA GLY A 18 3.55 0.14 -11.38
C GLY A 18 2.72 -0.61 -10.31
N LYS A 19 2.30 0.07 -9.23
CA LYS A 19 1.58 -0.61 -8.15
C LYS A 19 0.07 -0.42 -8.20
N VAL A 20 -0.40 0.74 -8.65
CA VAL A 20 -1.82 1.09 -8.63
C VAL A 20 -2.39 1.44 -10.00
N ASN A 21 -1.59 1.49 -11.06
CA ASN A 21 -2.06 1.65 -12.45
C ASN A 21 -3.04 0.54 -12.83
N LEU A 22 -2.79 -0.70 -12.39
CA LEU A 22 -3.67 -1.85 -12.64
C LEU A 22 -5.11 -1.56 -12.22
N SER A 23 -5.35 -0.83 -11.12
CA SER A 23 -6.71 -0.52 -10.65
C SER A 23 -7.56 0.20 -11.71
N ILE A 24 -6.94 1.11 -12.46
CA ILE A 24 -7.59 1.83 -13.57
C ILE A 24 -7.72 0.93 -14.79
N VAL A 25 -6.65 0.20 -15.10
CA VAL A 25 -6.61 -0.70 -16.26
C VAL A 25 -7.62 -1.83 -16.10
N MET A 26 -7.81 -2.40 -14.90
CA MET A 26 -8.83 -3.43 -14.63
C MET A 26 -10.23 -2.98 -15.02
N ALA A 27 -10.61 -1.75 -14.68
CA ALA A 27 -11.90 -1.21 -15.05
C ALA A 27 -12.06 -1.10 -16.57
N ALA A 28 -11.01 -0.68 -17.27
CA ALA A 28 -11.00 -0.60 -18.74
C ALA A 28 -10.99 -1.97 -19.40
N LEU A 29 -10.27 -2.95 -18.85
CA LEU A 29 -10.24 -4.33 -19.37
C LEU A 29 -11.61 -5.00 -19.29
N LEU A 30 -12.37 -4.81 -18.21
CA LEU A 30 -13.74 -5.33 -18.05
C LEU A 30 -14.74 -4.73 -19.04
N ILE A 31 -14.44 -3.55 -19.58
CA ILE A 31 -15.26 -2.90 -20.63
C ILE A 31 -14.88 -3.44 -22.02
N VAL A 32 -13.57 -3.59 -22.27
CA VAL A 32 -13.05 -3.98 -23.60
C VAL A 32 -13.19 -5.47 -23.84
N PHE A 33 -12.92 -6.30 -22.84
CA PHE A 33 -13.00 -7.76 -22.90
C PHE A 33 -14.31 -8.22 -22.24
N THR A 34 -15.39 -8.25 -22.99
CA THR A 34 -16.74 -8.57 -22.49
C THR A 34 -16.86 -10.00 -21.93
N ASP A 35 -15.97 -10.91 -22.32
CA ASP A 35 -15.89 -12.27 -21.80
C ASP A 35 -15.17 -12.35 -20.44
N TRP A 36 -14.53 -11.24 -20.01
CA TRP A 36 -13.85 -11.18 -18.72
C TRP A 36 -14.83 -10.77 -17.63
N ASN A 37 -14.66 -11.36 -16.46
CA ASN A 37 -15.40 -11.02 -15.27
C ASN A 37 -14.48 -10.56 -14.12
N MET A 38 -15.07 -10.18 -13.01
CA MET A 38 -14.31 -9.69 -11.84
C MET A 38 -13.33 -10.73 -11.26
N TYR A 39 -13.61 -12.04 -11.41
CA TYR A 39 -12.67 -13.07 -10.96
C TYR A 39 -11.36 -13.02 -11.73
N TYR A 40 -11.41 -12.84 -13.05
CA TYR A 40 -10.20 -12.79 -13.87
C TYR A 40 -9.29 -11.63 -13.49
N VAL A 41 -9.83 -10.42 -13.38
CA VAL A 41 -9.05 -9.26 -12.96
C VAL A 41 -8.64 -9.34 -11.48
N GLY A 42 -9.45 -9.99 -10.65
CA GLY A 42 -9.13 -10.33 -9.27
C GLY A 42 -7.91 -11.25 -9.15
N PHE A 43 -7.81 -12.29 -10.00
CA PHE A 43 -6.64 -13.17 -10.08
C PHE A 43 -5.39 -12.41 -10.51
N VAL A 44 -5.51 -11.48 -11.46
CA VAL A 44 -4.39 -10.61 -11.88
C VAL A 44 -3.86 -9.81 -10.69
N ALA A 45 -4.75 -9.09 -9.99
CA ALA A 45 -4.37 -8.31 -8.81
C ALA A 45 -3.81 -9.18 -7.68
N SER A 46 -4.41 -10.35 -7.45
CA SER A 46 -3.95 -11.30 -6.42
C SER A 46 -2.56 -11.84 -6.74
N GLY A 47 -2.24 -12.12 -8.00
CA GLY A 47 -0.91 -12.55 -8.44
C GLY A 47 0.17 -11.56 -8.05
N PHE A 48 -0.07 -10.27 -8.31
CA PHE A 48 0.82 -9.18 -7.89
C PHE A 48 1.03 -9.17 -6.37
N PHE A 49 -0.04 -9.16 -5.59
CA PHE A 49 0.08 -9.01 -4.14
C PHE A 49 0.62 -10.26 -3.44
N ALA A 50 0.35 -11.45 -3.96
CA ALA A 50 0.92 -12.70 -3.45
C ALA A 50 2.45 -12.72 -3.61
N SER A 51 2.93 -12.41 -4.82
CA SER A 51 4.36 -12.34 -5.10
C SER A 51 5.05 -11.19 -4.37
N TYR A 52 4.37 -10.07 -4.21
CA TYR A 52 4.84 -8.94 -3.42
C TYR A 52 4.99 -9.33 -1.94
N ALA A 53 4.03 -10.04 -1.35
CA ALA A 53 4.12 -10.54 0.03
C ALA A 53 5.33 -11.45 0.22
N ILE A 54 5.50 -12.46 -0.65
CA ILE A 54 6.66 -13.36 -0.64
C ILE A 54 7.96 -12.56 -0.79
N GLY A 55 7.97 -11.66 -1.76
CA GLY A 55 9.12 -10.81 -2.03
C GLY A 55 9.52 -9.93 -0.84
N GLN A 56 8.58 -9.38 -0.07
CA GLN A 56 8.88 -8.58 1.13
C GLN A 56 9.70 -9.36 2.16
N PHE A 57 9.36 -10.63 2.40
CA PHE A 57 10.16 -11.48 3.29
C PHE A 57 11.56 -11.75 2.74
N LEU A 58 11.67 -12.06 1.46
CA LEU A 58 12.95 -12.39 0.81
C LEU A 58 13.82 -11.15 0.64
N HIS A 59 13.29 -10.09 0.06
CA HIS A 59 14.04 -8.87 -0.25
C HIS A 59 14.40 -8.06 1.00
N GLY A 60 13.62 -8.16 2.07
CA GLY A 60 13.97 -7.60 3.37
C GLY A 60 15.33 -8.11 3.88
N GLN A 61 15.63 -9.39 3.63
CA GLN A 61 16.89 -10.03 4.03
C GLN A 61 18.00 -9.86 2.97
N ILE A 62 17.65 -10.01 1.69
CA ILE A 62 18.61 -9.93 0.58
C ILE A 62 19.14 -8.50 0.42
N SER A 63 18.29 -7.49 0.56
CA SER A 63 18.65 -6.08 0.41
C SER A 63 19.73 -5.62 1.39
N GLU A 64 19.84 -6.28 2.57
CA GLU A 64 20.90 -5.99 3.55
C GLU A 64 22.32 -6.26 3.01
N ARG A 65 22.45 -7.06 1.95
CA ARG A 65 23.74 -7.46 1.36
C ARG A 65 24.20 -6.55 0.23
N PHE A 66 23.31 -5.74 -0.32
CA PHE A 66 23.56 -4.90 -1.49
C PHE A 66 23.45 -3.42 -1.18
N ASN A 67 23.95 -2.58 -2.06
CA ASN A 67 23.69 -1.15 -2.03
C ASN A 67 22.18 -0.92 -2.25
N PRO A 68 21.46 -0.30 -1.30
CA PRO A 68 20.01 -0.18 -1.39
C PRO A 68 19.55 0.64 -2.59
N PHE A 69 20.31 1.66 -3.02
CA PHE A 69 19.98 2.46 -4.21
C PHE A 69 20.05 1.64 -5.50
N VAL A 70 21.07 0.78 -5.61
CA VAL A 70 21.21 -0.12 -6.77
C VAL A 70 20.10 -1.15 -6.75
N TYR A 71 19.78 -1.69 -5.57
CA TYR A 71 18.76 -2.72 -5.42
C TYR A 71 17.36 -2.20 -5.82
N ILE A 72 17.00 -0.99 -5.36
CA ILE A 72 15.77 -0.30 -5.77
C ILE A 72 15.77 -0.04 -7.28
N ALA A 73 16.89 0.44 -7.84
CA ALA A 73 16.99 0.75 -9.27
C ALA A 73 16.76 -0.49 -10.15
N VAL A 74 17.31 -1.64 -9.75
CA VAL A 74 17.08 -2.93 -10.45
C VAL A 74 15.60 -3.32 -10.37
N GLY A 75 14.99 -3.28 -9.17
CA GLY A 75 13.57 -3.60 -9.00
C GLY A 75 12.66 -2.73 -9.87
N LEU A 76 12.89 -1.40 -9.88
CA LEU A 76 12.14 -0.47 -10.71
C LEU A 76 12.28 -0.74 -12.21
N THR A 77 13.50 -1.01 -12.67
CA THR A 77 13.75 -1.28 -14.09
C THR A 77 13.07 -2.57 -14.54
N LEU A 78 13.17 -3.64 -13.74
CA LEU A 78 12.52 -4.92 -14.03
C LEU A 78 11.00 -4.82 -13.98
N SER A 79 10.44 -4.10 -13.00
CA SER A 79 9.02 -3.75 -12.92
C SER A 79 8.56 -2.96 -14.16
N GLY A 80 9.36 -1.97 -14.60
CA GLY A 80 9.06 -1.22 -15.81
C GLY A 80 9.06 -2.08 -17.07
N ILE A 81 9.97 -3.05 -17.19
CA ILE A 81 9.99 -4.02 -18.29
C ILE A 81 8.74 -4.91 -18.24
N ALA A 82 8.35 -5.40 -17.06
CA ALA A 82 7.12 -6.18 -16.91
C ALA A 82 5.90 -5.38 -17.36
N ASN A 83 5.77 -4.11 -16.94
CA ASN A 83 4.71 -3.22 -17.40
C ASN A 83 4.73 -2.98 -18.92
N MET A 84 5.91 -2.85 -19.54
CA MET A 84 6.02 -2.74 -20.99
C MET A 84 5.47 -3.99 -21.69
N LEU A 85 5.82 -5.17 -21.19
CA LEU A 85 5.32 -6.43 -21.75
C LEU A 85 3.80 -6.58 -21.53
N MET A 86 3.26 -6.12 -20.40
CA MET A 86 1.81 -6.11 -20.16
C MET A 86 1.07 -5.18 -21.13
N GLY A 87 1.65 -4.06 -21.52
CA GLY A 87 1.10 -3.18 -22.55
C GLY A 87 0.92 -3.89 -23.91
N PHE A 88 1.81 -4.82 -24.25
CA PHE A 88 1.72 -5.59 -25.51
C PHE A 88 0.90 -6.88 -25.36
N LEU A 89 1.03 -7.60 -24.24
CA LEU A 89 0.52 -8.95 -24.06
C LEU A 89 -0.69 -9.03 -23.11
N GLY A 90 -1.10 -7.92 -22.48
CA GLY A 90 -2.15 -7.90 -21.47
C GLY A 90 -3.56 -8.26 -21.97
N GLY A 91 -3.77 -8.35 -23.29
CA GLY A 91 -4.98 -8.95 -23.88
C GLY A 91 -5.07 -10.46 -23.69
N PHE A 92 -3.97 -11.14 -23.35
CA PHE A 92 -3.94 -12.56 -23.00
C PHE A 92 -3.94 -12.70 -21.48
N LEU A 93 -5.05 -13.15 -20.90
CA LEU A 93 -5.25 -13.23 -19.44
C LEU A 93 -4.10 -13.93 -18.70
N VAL A 94 -3.65 -15.08 -19.20
CA VAL A 94 -2.56 -15.84 -18.57
C VAL A 94 -1.24 -15.05 -18.58
N ALA A 95 -0.94 -14.38 -19.69
CA ALA A 95 0.26 -13.54 -19.79
C ALA A 95 0.17 -12.37 -18.81
N LEU A 96 -1.00 -11.74 -18.68
CA LEU A 96 -1.21 -10.65 -17.74
C LEU A 96 -1.02 -11.11 -16.28
N ILE A 97 -1.59 -12.25 -15.88
CA ILE A 97 -1.42 -12.82 -14.53
C ILE A 97 0.06 -13.10 -14.25
N VAL A 98 0.77 -13.72 -15.18
CA VAL A 98 2.19 -14.06 -15.02
C VAL A 98 3.05 -12.80 -14.90
N LEU A 99 2.85 -11.83 -15.79
CA LEU A 99 3.62 -10.58 -15.80
C LEU A 99 3.35 -9.72 -14.56
N GLU A 100 2.10 -9.63 -14.09
CA GLU A 100 1.75 -8.94 -12.84
C GLU A 100 2.36 -9.66 -11.62
N THR A 101 2.42 -10.99 -11.64
CA THR A 101 3.10 -11.75 -10.59
C THR A 101 4.60 -11.43 -10.55
N PHE A 102 5.27 -11.33 -11.70
CA PHE A 102 6.66 -10.88 -11.75
C PHE A 102 6.82 -9.42 -11.32
N ASP A 103 5.91 -8.54 -11.73
CA ASP A 103 5.93 -7.14 -11.34
C ASP A 103 5.84 -6.98 -9.82
N GLY A 104 4.90 -7.67 -9.17
CA GLY A 104 4.77 -7.67 -7.72
C GLY A 104 6.07 -8.10 -7.01
N PHE A 105 6.72 -9.14 -7.51
CA PHE A 105 8.01 -9.59 -6.98
C PHE A 105 9.09 -8.51 -7.13
N PHE A 106 9.24 -7.89 -8.29
CA PHE A 106 10.24 -6.83 -8.50
C PHE A 106 9.93 -5.56 -7.71
N GLN A 107 8.67 -5.17 -7.60
CA GLN A 107 8.20 -4.01 -6.80
C GLN A 107 8.52 -4.18 -5.31
N SER A 108 8.51 -5.41 -4.80
CA SER A 108 8.80 -5.70 -3.39
C SER A 108 10.26 -5.43 -2.99
N MET A 109 11.19 -5.27 -3.96
CA MET A 109 12.55 -4.81 -3.72
C MET A 109 12.61 -3.36 -3.17
N GLY A 110 11.52 -2.60 -3.29
CA GLY A 110 11.47 -1.16 -3.03
C GLY A 110 11.47 -0.80 -1.55
N TRP A 111 10.42 -1.18 -0.79
CA TRP A 111 10.13 -0.56 0.51
C TRP A 111 11.22 -0.77 1.57
N SER A 112 11.61 -2.02 1.82
CA SER A 112 12.64 -2.35 2.80
C SER A 112 13.97 -1.65 2.47
N SER A 113 14.32 -1.56 1.18
CA SER A 113 15.54 -0.90 0.71
C SER A 113 15.47 0.62 0.86
N VAL A 114 14.30 1.24 0.62
CA VAL A 114 14.09 2.69 0.80
C VAL A 114 14.16 3.07 2.28
N VAL A 115 13.53 2.28 3.16
CA VAL A 115 13.59 2.51 4.63
C VAL A 115 15.03 2.38 5.14
N ARG A 116 15.76 1.35 4.69
CA ARG A 116 17.17 1.18 5.03
C ARG A 116 18.01 2.35 4.51
N ALA A 117 17.89 2.70 3.23
CA ALA A 117 18.63 3.83 2.65
C ALA A 117 18.34 5.13 3.41
N ASN A 118 17.07 5.41 3.73
CA ASN A 118 16.67 6.57 4.52
C ASN A 118 17.37 6.56 5.90
N SER A 119 17.35 5.43 6.60
CA SER A 119 17.97 5.33 7.93
C SER A 119 19.48 5.55 7.91
N GLU A 120 20.15 5.16 6.82
CA GLU A 120 21.61 5.25 6.70
C GLU A 120 22.10 6.61 6.19
N ILE A 121 21.27 7.38 5.49
CA ILE A 121 21.65 8.73 5.02
C ILE A 121 21.35 9.84 6.03
N GLN A 122 20.58 9.56 7.10
CA GLN A 122 20.27 10.55 8.12
C GLN A 122 21.31 10.53 9.25
N PRO A 123 21.86 11.69 9.63
CA PRO A 123 22.95 11.77 10.60
C PRO A 123 22.50 11.53 12.04
N THR A 124 21.24 11.83 12.40
CA THR A 124 20.72 11.71 13.78
C THR A 124 19.42 10.93 13.82
N ASP A 125 19.08 10.36 14.99
CA ASP A 125 17.82 9.65 15.22
C ASP A 125 16.61 10.58 15.04
N GLU A 126 16.69 11.82 15.49
CA GLU A 126 15.63 12.82 15.30
C GLU A 126 15.35 13.09 13.80
N MET A 127 16.42 13.22 13.01
CA MET A 127 16.27 13.39 11.56
C MET A 127 15.71 12.14 10.87
N ARG A 128 16.03 10.95 11.38
CA ARG A 128 15.42 9.69 10.88
C ARG A 128 13.92 9.65 11.14
N ASP A 129 13.46 10.00 12.34
CA ASP A 129 12.04 9.99 12.69
C ASP A 129 11.27 11.00 11.84
N LYS A 130 11.78 12.23 11.71
CA LYS A 130 11.19 13.24 10.83
C LYS A 130 11.15 12.81 9.36
N SER A 131 12.26 12.27 8.86
CA SER A 131 12.33 11.82 7.46
C SER A 131 11.42 10.61 7.19
N SER A 132 11.29 9.69 8.15
CA SER A 132 10.40 8.53 8.03
C SER A 132 8.93 8.93 7.94
N THR A 133 8.50 9.95 8.71
CA THR A 133 7.14 10.50 8.61
C THR A 133 6.88 11.12 7.23
N VAL A 134 7.83 11.93 6.72
CA VAL A 134 7.69 12.55 5.40
C VAL A 134 7.78 11.50 4.28
N LEU A 135 8.63 10.48 4.44
CA LEU A 135 8.71 9.36 3.51
C LEU A 135 7.39 8.59 3.42
N GLY A 136 6.68 8.45 4.56
CA GLY A 136 5.35 7.86 4.62
C GLY A 136 4.29 8.61 3.78
N CYS A 137 4.48 9.88 3.45
CA CYS A 137 3.59 10.62 2.56
C CYS A 137 3.89 10.38 1.06
N SER A 138 5.05 9.83 0.72
CA SER A 138 5.47 9.66 -0.69
C SER A 138 4.56 8.72 -1.45
N TYR A 139 4.14 7.62 -0.84
CA TYR A 139 3.27 6.64 -1.50
C TYR A 139 1.85 7.16 -1.72
N GLN A 140 1.34 8.00 -0.83
CA GLN A 140 0.02 8.63 -0.99
C GLN A 140 0.05 9.63 -2.15
N PHE A 141 1.10 10.46 -2.20
CA PHE A 141 1.32 11.37 -3.31
C PHE A 141 1.50 10.63 -4.64
N GLY A 142 2.33 9.58 -4.64
CA GLY A 142 2.53 8.72 -5.80
C GLY A 142 1.24 8.08 -6.30
N THR A 143 0.39 7.57 -5.39
CA THR A 143 -0.93 7.02 -5.74
C THR A 143 -1.82 8.08 -6.41
N ALA A 144 -1.90 9.29 -5.84
CA ALA A 144 -2.73 10.36 -6.41
C ALA A 144 -2.27 10.73 -7.84
N VAL A 145 -0.96 10.93 -8.02
CA VAL A 145 -0.39 11.26 -9.34
C VAL A 145 -0.60 10.12 -10.33
N THR A 146 -0.41 8.87 -9.91
CA THR A 146 -0.62 7.70 -10.76
C THR A 146 -2.07 7.60 -11.22
N PHE A 147 -3.03 7.78 -10.34
CA PHE A 147 -4.44 7.75 -10.71
C PHE A 147 -4.79 8.78 -11.77
N ILE A 148 -4.34 10.04 -11.59
CA ILE A 148 -4.60 11.10 -12.58
C ILE A 148 -3.93 10.78 -13.92
N VAL A 149 -2.64 10.48 -13.89
CA VAL A 149 -1.86 10.30 -15.13
C VAL A 149 -2.29 9.02 -15.88
N SER A 150 -2.48 7.91 -15.17
CA SER A 150 -2.91 6.66 -15.80
C SER A 150 -4.34 6.76 -16.32
N ALA A 151 -5.26 7.41 -15.60
CA ALA A 151 -6.62 7.60 -16.09
C ALA A 151 -6.67 8.47 -17.35
N LEU A 152 -5.91 9.57 -17.39
CA LEU A 152 -5.78 10.40 -18.60
C LEU A 152 -5.18 9.60 -19.76
N ALA A 153 -4.12 8.84 -19.51
CA ALA A 153 -3.49 8.03 -20.54
C ALA A 153 -4.45 6.98 -21.11
N VAL A 154 -5.15 6.25 -20.22
CA VAL A 154 -6.14 5.22 -20.63
C VAL A 154 -7.31 5.85 -21.38
N SER A 155 -7.77 7.03 -20.98
CA SER A 155 -8.88 7.72 -21.67
C SER A 155 -8.55 8.16 -23.10
N ILE A 156 -7.28 8.50 -23.37
CA ILE A 156 -6.85 9.03 -24.67
C ILE A 156 -6.37 7.90 -25.59
N TRP A 157 -5.60 6.94 -25.06
CA TRP A 157 -4.88 5.93 -25.85
C TRP A 157 -5.26 4.48 -25.54
N GLY A 158 -6.30 4.25 -24.72
CA GLY A 158 -6.76 2.93 -24.33
C GLY A 158 -5.99 2.30 -23.17
N TRP A 159 -6.44 1.11 -22.74
CA TRP A 159 -5.96 0.44 -21.53
C TRP A 159 -4.44 0.15 -21.53
N GLN A 160 -3.85 -0.11 -22.70
CA GLN A 160 -2.42 -0.36 -22.88
C GLN A 160 -1.57 0.81 -22.37
N ALA A 161 -2.07 2.03 -22.56
CA ALA A 161 -1.36 3.25 -22.17
C ALA A 161 -1.12 3.32 -20.65
N GLY A 162 -2.00 2.74 -19.83
CA GLY A 162 -1.79 2.62 -18.38
C GLY A 162 -0.52 1.86 -18.03
N PHE A 163 -0.21 0.81 -18.77
CA PHE A 163 1.03 0.04 -18.62
C PHE A 163 2.25 0.72 -19.25
N PHE A 164 2.12 1.30 -20.45
CA PHE A 164 3.25 1.97 -21.12
C PHE A 164 3.73 3.21 -20.35
N VAL A 165 2.81 4.00 -19.79
CA VAL A 165 3.17 5.15 -18.95
C VAL A 165 3.88 4.68 -17.68
N ALA A 166 3.37 3.65 -17.01
CA ALA A 166 4.02 3.05 -15.85
C ALA A 166 5.44 2.56 -16.19
N SER A 167 5.57 1.83 -17.29
CA SER A 167 6.86 1.35 -17.81
C SER A 167 7.86 2.49 -17.99
N GLY A 168 7.48 3.52 -18.72
CA GLY A 168 8.36 4.68 -19.00
C GLY A 168 8.84 5.36 -17.72
N VAL A 169 7.92 5.61 -16.78
CA VAL A 169 8.24 6.24 -15.49
C VAL A 169 9.19 5.36 -14.66
N LEU A 170 8.92 4.06 -14.57
CA LEU A 170 9.70 3.13 -13.73
C LEU A 170 11.10 2.91 -14.30
N ILE A 171 11.25 2.68 -15.60
CA ILE A 171 12.56 2.48 -16.26
C ILE A 171 13.39 3.76 -16.14
N PHE A 172 12.80 4.92 -16.50
CA PHE A 172 13.49 6.22 -16.39
C PHE A 172 13.95 6.47 -14.95
N ARG A 173 13.07 6.19 -13.97
CA ARG A 173 13.40 6.40 -12.55
C ARG A 173 14.46 5.43 -12.04
N GLY A 174 14.39 4.16 -12.44
CA GLY A 174 15.39 3.14 -12.11
C GLY A 174 16.79 3.54 -12.62
N ILE A 175 16.90 3.90 -13.89
CA ILE A 175 18.16 4.36 -14.49
C ILE A 175 18.65 5.65 -13.80
N SER A 176 17.79 6.65 -13.62
CA SER A 176 18.13 7.91 -12.96
C SER A 176 18.64 7.69 -11.53
N LEU A 177 18.00 6.80 -10.76
CA LEU A 177 18.43 6.46 -9.40
C LEU A 177 19.81 5.79 -9.39
N TYR A 178 20.05 4.87 -10.31
CA TYR A 178 21.35 4.21 -10.46
C TYR A 178 22.47 5.21 -10.76
N LEU A 179 22.23 6.17 -11.65
CA LEU A 179 23.21 7.19 -12.04
C LEU A 179 23.45 8.24 -10.94
N THR A 180 22.43 8.51 -10.11
CA THR A 180 22.49 9.54 -9.04
C THR A 180 22.72 8.97 -7.65
N LYS A 181 23.00 7.67 -7.53
CA LYS A 181 23.26 7.02 -6.24
C LYS A 181 24.43 7.66 -5.51
N PRO A 182 24.41 7.72 -4.17
CA PRO A 182 25.53 8.24 -3.38
C PRO A 182 26.75 7.31 -3.52
N GLN A 183 27.94 7.91 -3.51
CA GLN A 183 29.22 7.19 -3.53
C GLN A 183 29.54 6.48 -2.21
N LYS A 184 28.67 6.60 -1.21
CA LYS A 184 28.84 5.98 0.11
C LYS A 184 28.79 4.46 0.01
N GLU A 185 29.74 3.80 0.64
CA GLU A 185 29.68 2.35 0.84
C GLU A 185 28.61 1.99 1.87
N PHE A 186 27.76 1.05 1.53
CA PHE A 186 26.76 0.48 2.42
C PHE A 186 27.27 -0.87 2.93
N LYS A 187 27.63 -0.91 4.22
CA LYS A 187 28.17 -2.14 4.82
C LYS A 187 27.04 -3.17 5.02
N PRO A 188 27.30 -4.44 4.64
CA PRO A 188 26.36 -5.52 4.96
C PRO A 188 26.16 -5.65 6.48
N LYS A 189 24.92 -5.76 6.92
CA LYS A 189 24.60 -6.06 8.32
C LYS A 189 24.60 -7.58 8.52
N GLN A 190 25.32 -8.05 9.56
CA GLN A 190 25.38 -9.47 9.89
C GLN A 190 24.34 -9.83 10.96
N ARG A 191 23.81 -11.05 10.89
CA ARG A 191 22.97 -11.85 11.81
C ARG A 191 21.48 -11.93 11.51
N VAL A 192 21.10 -13.03 10.81
CA VAL A 192 19.70 -13.35 10.50
C VAL A 192 19.05 -14.30 11.53
N LYS A 193 19.82 -15.24 12.16
CA LYS A 193 19.23 -16.33 12.97
C LYS A 193 18.58 -15.89 14.29
N GLU A 194 19.14 -14.91 14.99
CA GLU A 194 18.58 -14.42 16.25
C GLU A 194 17.38 -13.51 16.03
N GLN A 195 17.36 -12.75 14.94
CA GLN A 195 16.28 -11.83 14.59
C GLN A 195 14.94 -12.53 14.32
N VAL A 196 14.96 -13.72 13.70
CA VAL A 196 13.75 -14.47 13.37
C VAL A 196 12.98 -14.87 14.63
N LYS A 197 13.67 -15.38 15.68
CA LYS A 197 13.00 -15.82 16.91
C LYS A 197 12.34 -14.66 17.68
N MET A 198 12.93 -13.49 17.65
CA MET A 198 12.42 -12.29 18.33
C MET A 198 11.30 -11.59 17.52
N THR A 199 11.14 -11.92 16.24
CA THR A 199 10.08 -11.37 15.39
C THR A 199 8.71 -11.96 15.75
N PHE A 200 8.62 -13.20 16.26
CA PHE A 200 7.35 -13.87 16.56
C PHE A 200 6.87 -13.63 17.99
N THR A 201 7.04 -12.41 18.51
CA THR A 201 6.43 -12.01 19.78
C THR A 201 4.95 -11.70 19.60
N PHE A 202 4.14 -11.90 20.65
CA PHE A 202 2.70 -11.65 20.60
C PHE A 202 2.34 -10.24 20.07
N PRO A 203 2.99 -9.13 20.50
CA PRO A 203 2.68 -7.81 19.97
C PRO A 203 2.98 -7.66 18.47
N VAL A 204 4.07 -8.25 17.97
CA VAL A 204 4.45 -8.20 16.55
C VAL A 204 3.45 -8.99 15.70
N VAL A 205 3.09 -10.19 16.13
CA VAL A 205 2.11 -11.04 15.43
C VAL A 205 0.75 -10.35 15.38
N LEU A 206 0.28 -9.79 16.50
CA LEU A 206 -1.01 -9.10 16.56
C LEU A 206 -1.01 -7.83 15.71
N SER A 207 0.12 -7.10 15.65
CA SER A 207 0.28 -5.95 14.76
C SER A 207 0.24 -6.36 13.28
N GLY A 208 0.84 -7.50 12.93
CA GLY A 208 0.74 -8.09 11.59
C GLY A 208 -0.71 -8.43 11.22
N ILE A 209 -1.45 -9.03 12.15
CA ILE A 209 -2.88 -9.34 11.97
C ILE A 209 -3.69 -8.04 11.81
N SER A 210 -3.39 -7.01 12.61
CA SER A 210 -4.03 -5.69 12.47
C SER A 210 -3.79 -5.09 11.09
N LEU A 211 -2.55 -5.15 10.60
CA LEU A 211 -2.22 -4.62 9.27
C LEU A 211 -2.82 -5.48 8.16
N LEU A 212 -2.95 -6.79 8.33
CA LEU A 212 -3.63 -7.67 7.38
C LEU A 212 -5.06 -7.16 7.13
N PHE A 213 -5.85 -6.99 8.18
CA PHE A 213 -7.23 -6.52 8.04
C PHE A 213 -7.30 -5.07 7.54
N LEU A 214 -6.42 -4.18 8.03
CA LEU A 214 -6.37 -2.79 7.57
C LEU A 214 -6.04 -2.69 6.08
N ASN A 215 -5.08 -3.48 5.58
CA ASN A 215 -4.72 -3.51 4.18
C ASN A 215 -5.79 -4.14 3.29
N MET A 216 -6.59 -5.07 3.80
CA MET A 216 -7.78 -5.56 3.08
C MET A 216 -8.75 -4.40 2.78
N VAL A 217 -8.99 -3.49 3.73
CA VAL A 217 -9.80 -2.30 3.48
C VAL A 217 -9.07 -1.33 2.55
N ARG A 218 -7.82 -0.98 2.86
CA ARG A 218 -7.04 0.00 2.10
C ARG A 218 -6.92 -0.37 0.62
N TYR A 219 -6.42 -1.55 0.33
CA TYR A 219 -6.25 -1.99 -1.05
C TYR A 219 -7.57 -2.46 -1.67
N GLY A 220 -8.54 -2.88 -0.87
CA GLY A 220 -9.91 -3.10 -1.33
C GLY A 220 -10.46 -1.85 -2.02
N VAL A 221 -10.37 -0.71 -1.35
CA VAL A 221 -10.77 0.58 -1.91
C VAL A 221 -9.89 0.96 -3.11
N LEU A 222 -8.57 0.94 -2.96
CA LEU A 222 -7.65 1.38 -4.02
C LEU A 222 -7.75 0.54 -5.30
N THR A 223 -8.03 -0.76 -5.18
CA THR A 223 -8.08 -1.68 -6.31
C THR A 223 -9.45 -1.72 -6.97
N TRP A 224 -10.52 -1.75 -6.17
CA TRP A 224 -11.85 -2.06 -6.67
C TRP A 224 -12.78 -0.86 -6.83
N PHE A 225 -12.42 0.30 -6.29
CA PHE A 225 -13.32 1.45 -6.33
C PHE A 225 -13.59 1.97 -7.75
N PHE A 226 -12.60 1.88 -8.66
CA PHE A 226 -12.83 2.19 -10.08
C PHE A 226 -13.81 1.21 -10.73
N VAL A 227 -13.71 -0.08 -10.41
CA VAL A 227 -14.66 -1.10 -10.90
C VAL A 227 -16.07 -0.84 -10.34
N TYR A 228 -16.17 -0.49 -9.05
CA TYR A 228 -17.41 -0.06 -8.42
C TYR A 228 -18.07 1.09 -9.17
N LEU A 229 -17.32 2.17 -9.45
CA LEU A 229 -17.84 3.33 -10.16
C LEU A 229 -18.35 2.98 -11.57
N VAL A 230 -17.62 2.14 -12.30
CA VAL A 230 -18.06 1.70 -13.65
C VAL A 230 -19.33 0.87 -13.58
N GLN A 231 -19.44 -0.06 -12.64
CA GLN A 231 -20.58 -0.97 -12.56
C GLN A 231 -21.86 -0.32 -12.01
N THR A 232 -21.74 0.65 -11.11
CA THR A 232 -22.89 1.20 -10.39
C THR A 232 -23.26 2.62 -10.81
N GLY A 233 -22.35 3.36 -11.42
CA GLY A 233 -22.51 4.80 -11.60
C GLY A 233 -23.27 5.22 -12.85
N ASN A 234 -23.69 4.32 -13.76
CA ASN A 234 -24.22 4.67 -15.09
C ASN A 234 -23.39 5.77 -15.80
N ILE A 235 -22.09 5.81 -15.52
CA ILE A 235 -21.19 6.86 -15.98
C ILE A 235 -20.67 6.48 -17.35
N PRO A 236 -20.91 7.27 -18.40
CA PRO A 236 -20.29 7.03 -19.69
C PRO A 236 -18.76 6.97 -19.54
N ILE A 237 -18.12 6.04 -20.23
CA ILE A 237 -16.66 5.80 -20.18
C ILE A 237 -15.85 7.10 -20.24
N ALA A 238 -16.27 8.05 -21.09
CA ALA A 238 -15.62 9.36 -21.22
C ALA A 238 -15.67 10.21 -19.95
N LYS A 239 -16.74 10.12 -19.14
CA LYS A 239 -16.82 10.78 -17.83
C LYS A 239 -15.99 10.07 -16.78
N PHE A 240 -15.97 8.74 -16.80
CA PHE A 240 -15.18 7.95 -15.86
C PHE A 240 -13.68 8.27 -15.94
N PHE A 241 -13.12 8.37 -17.14
CA PHE A 241 -11.71 8.70 -17.32
C PHE A 241 -11.37 10.19 -17.16
N GLY A 242 -12.36 11.10 -17.15
CA GLY A 242 -12.17 12.53 -16.92
C GLY A 242 -12.32 12.90 -15.45
N PHE A 243 -13.51 13.38 -15.09
CA PHE A 243 -13.78 13.98 -13.78
C PHE A 243 -13.75 12.99 -12.61
N ASP A 244 -14.22 11.75 -12.83
CA ASP A 244 -14.33 10.76 -11.73
C ASP A 244 -12.99 10.15 -11.35
N ALA A 245 -12.05 10.02 -12.29
CA ALA A 245 -10.68 9.65 -11.98
C ALA A 245 -9.97 10.67 -11.06
N PHE A 246 -10.29 11.95 -11.25
CA PHE A 246 -9.79 12.99 -10.34
C PHE A 246 -10.36 12.85 -8.93
N GLN A 247 -11.65 12.51 -8.78
CA GLN A 247 -12.27 12.28 -7.47
C GLN A 247 -11.58 11.12 -6.73
N VAL A 248 -11.27 10.04 -7.43
CA VAL A 248 -10.55 8.89 -6.81
C VAL A 248 -9.13 9.27 -6.39
N ALA A 249 -8.47 10.17 -7.12
CA ALA A 249 -7.16 10.71 -6.71
C ALA A 249 -7.23 11.56 -5.42
N LEU A 250 -8.41 12.06 -5.04
CA LEU A 250 -8.59 12.73 -3.75
C LEU A 250 -8.49 11.78 -2.54
N ILE A 251 -8.73 10.47 -2.74
CA ILE A 251 -8.64 9.47 -1.67
C ILE A 251 -7.25 9.50 -0.99
N PRO A 252 -6.13 9.30 -1.71
CA PRO A 252 -4.82 9.38 -1.08
C PRO A 252 -4.46 10.79 -0.59
N ILE A 253 -4.99 11.85 -1.17
CA ILE A 253 -4.80 13.23 -0.68
C ILE A 253 -5.48 13.40 0.68
N ALA A 254 -6.72 12.95 0.84
CA ALA A 254 -7.40 12.92 2.13
C ALA A 254 -6.62 12.09 3.17
N GLY A 255 -5.99 11.01 2.72
CA GLY A 255 -5.09 10.20 3.54
C GLY A 255 -3.87 10.97 4.06
N ILE A 256 -3.26 11.83 3.24
CA ILE A 256 -2.16 12.73 3.68
C ILE A 256 -2.66 13.65 4.79
N ILE A 257 -3.81 14.29 4.58
CA ILE A 257 -4.43 15.19 5.58
C ILE A 257 -4.71 14.41 6.87
N GLY A 258 -5.28 13.21 6.78
CA GLY A 258 -5.54 12.33 7.90
C GLY A 258 -4.28 11.95 8.67
N THR A 259 -3.20 11.59 7.97
CA THR A 259 -1.90 11.27 8.59
C THR A 259 -1.33 12.48 9.34
N LEU A 260 -1.37 13.66 8.73
CA LEU A 260 -0.86 14.88 9.36
C LEU A 260 -1.70 15.27 10.59
N SER A 261 -3.01 15.16 10.50
CA SER A 261 -3.94 15.41 11.61
C SER A 261 -3.73 14.42 12.75
N TYR A 262 -3.62 13.13 12.45
CA TYR A 262 -3.32 12.06 13.41
C TYR A 262 -2.07 12.35 14.23
N ASN A 263 -1.02 12.84 13.58
CA ASN A 263 0.24 13.15 14.26
C ASN A 263 0.16 14.38 15.20
N LYS A 264 -0.74 15.33 14.91
CA LYS A 264 -0.93 16.55 15.73
C LYS A 264 -1.78 16.32 16.98
N ILE A 265 -2.59 15.26 17.03
CA ILE A 265 -3.46 14.99 18.18
C ILE A 265 -2.58 14.58 19.38
N PRO A 266 -2.64 15.27 20.53
CA PRO A 266 -1.81 15.02 21.70
C PRO A 266 -2.34 13.88 22.58
N LEU A 267 -2.73 12.77 21.99
CA LEU A 267 -3.19 11.55 22.66
C LEU A 267 -2.27 10.38 22.36
N ASN A 268 -2.40 9.33 23.16
CA ASN A 268 -1.69 8.07 22.88
C ASN A 268 -2.04 7.54 21.49
N LYS A 269 -1.03 7.15 20.70
CA LYS A 269 -1.19 6.74 19.30
C LYS A 269 -2.02 5.48 19.13
N ASP A 270 -1.99 4.56 20.11
CA ASP A 270 -2.86 3.38 20.09
C ASP A 270 -4.33 3.80 20.24
N LEU A 271 -4.64 4.71 21.19
CA LEU A 271 -6.00 5.20 21.42
C LEU A 271 -6.55 5.97 20.22
N ILE A 272 -5.75 6.85 19.61
CA ILE A 272 -6.16 7.56 18.40
C ILE A 272 -6.42 6.57 17.26
N SER A 273 -5.58 5.53 17.13
CA SER A 273 -5.79 4.48 16.13
C SER A 273 -7.12 3.77 16.33
N ILE A 274 -7.46 3.41 17.56
CA ILE A 274 -8.77 2.78 17.87
C ILE A 274 -9.93 3.70 17.47
N ILE A 275 -9.85 4.99 17.80
CA ILE A 275 -10.88 5.98 17.45
C ILE A 275 -11.01 6.11 15.93
N PHE A 276 -9.89 6.27 15.23
CA PHE A 276 -9.87 6.44 13.76
C PHE A 276 -10.41 5.20 13.04
N LEU A 277 -9.98 4.01 13.45
CA LEU A 277 -10.43 2.75 12.86
C LEU A 277 -11.92 2.49 13.11
N SER A 278 -12.41 2.85 14.31
CA SER A 278 -13.86 2.77 14.62
C SER A 278 -14.65 3.77 13.78
N ALA A 279 -14.17 5.01 13.64
CA ALA A 279 -14.79 6.02 12.79
C ALA A 279 -14.80 5.58 11.31
N MET A 280 -13.72 4.97 10.81
CA MET A 280 -13.67 4.37 9.48
C MET A 280 -14.73 3.26 9.32
N GLY A 281 -14.90 2.39 10.31
CA GLY A 281 -15.94 1.36 10.29
C GLY A 281 -17.34 1.97 10.16
N ILE A 282 -17.61 3.04 10.91
CA ILE A 282 -18.89 3.78 10.84
C ILE A 282 -19.11 4.37 9.43
N THR A 283 -18.07 4.95 8.80
CA THR A 283 -18.23 5.48 7.43
C THR A 283 -18.66 4.39 6.45
N TRP A 284 -18.10 3.17 6.56
CA TRP A 284 -18.48 2.06 5.69
C TRP A 284 -19.85 1.46 5.97
N VAL A 285 -20.35 1.54 7.21
CA VAL A 285 -21.75 1.18 7.54
C VAL A 285 -22.73 2.14 6.87
N ILE A 286 -22.42 3.44 6.85
CA ILE A 286 -23.31 4.48 6.31
C ILE A 286 -23.24 4.54 4.78
N PHE A 287 -22.08 4.22 4.19
CA PHE A 287 -21.77 4.42 2.76
C PHE A 287 -22.85 3.88 1.80
N PRO A 288 -23.43 2.65 1.98
CA PRO A 288 -24.43 2.11 1.07
C PRO A 288 -25.74 2.90 1.01
N PHE A 289 -26.02 3.72 2.02
CA PHE A 289 -27.26 4.48 2.16
C PHE A 289 -27.08 5.96 1.79
N ALA A 290 -25.87 6.37 1.44
CA ALA A 290 -25.51 7.75 1.17
C ALA A 290 -25.92 8.15 -0.26
N ASP A 291 -26.39 9.39 -0.40
CA ASP A 291 -26.49 10.04 -1.71
C ASP A 291 -25.08 10.25 -2.33
N PRO A 292 -24.97 10.50 -3.64
CA PRO A 292 -23.67 10.59 -4.32
C PRO A 292 -22.70 11.62 -3.71
N PHE A 293 -23.19 12.76 -3.20
CA PHE A 293 -22.35 13.78 -2.59
C PHE A 293 -21.83 13.32 -1.22
N THR A 294 -22.73 12.81 -0.37
CA THR A 294 -22.39 12.24 0.93
C THR A 294 -21.44 11.04 0.79
N ALA A 295 -21.62 10.19 -0.22
CA ALA A 295 -20.73 9.07 -0.49
C ALA A 295 -19.28 9.51 -0.76
N VAL A 296 -19.07 10.59 -1.51
CA VAL A 296 -17.73 11.18 -1.71
C VAL A 296 -17.13 11.65 -0.37
N ILE A 297 -17.91 12.35 0.46
CA ILE A 297 -17.44 12.80 1.78
C ILE A 297 -17.04 11.60 2.66
N LEU A 298 -17.87 10.56 2.71
CA LEU A 298 -17.60 9.35 3.49
C LEU A 298 -16.35 8.62 2.99
N LEU A 299 -16.14 8.56 1.68
CA LEU A 299 -14.96 7.98 1.07
C LEU A 299 -13.69 8.72 1.48
N LEU A 300 -13.69 10.04 1.40
CA LEU A 300 -12.56 10.88 1.81
C LEU A 300 -12.31 10.77 3.32
N ALA A 301 -13.38 10.76 4.13
CA ALA A 301 -13.29 10.57 5.57
C ALA A 301 -12.72 9.20 5.93
N SER A 302 -13.17 8.12 5.27
CA SER A 302 -12.63 6.78 5.49
C SER A 302 -11.13 6.71 5.20
N SER A 303 -10.67 7.37 4.12
CA SER A 303 -9.25 7.47 3.79
C SER A 303 -8.48 8.26 4.86
N ALA A 304 -8.99 9.40 5.30
CA ALA A 304 -8.35 10.18 6.35
C ALA A 304 -8.20 9.38 7.67
N PHE A 305 -9.22 8.60 8.04
CA PHE A 305 -9.18 7.74 9.22
C PHE A 305 -8.26 6.51 9.07
N LEU A 306 -8.07 6.02 7.85
CA LEU A 306 -7.24 4.84 7.55
C LEU A 306 -5.75 5.11 7.70
N TYR A 307 -5.25 6.20 7.09
CA TYR A 307 -3.81 6.35 6.87
C TYR A 307 -3.01 6.72 8.10
N GLY A 308 -3.60 7.39 9.11
CA GLY A 308 -2.96 7.64 10.40
C GLY A 308 -2.58 6.32 11.11
N PRO A 309 -3.55 5.45 11.40
CA PRO A 309 -3.30 4.12 11.95
C PRO A 309 -2.39 3.25 11.08
N HIS A 310 -2.51 3.32 9.76
CA HIS A 310 -1.63 2.59 8.85
C HIS A 310 -0.16 2.97 9.06
N VAL A 311 0.17 4.27 9.01
CA VAL A 311 1.55 4.75 9.26
C VAL A 311 2.02 4.35 10.65
N PHE A 312 1.17 4.41 11.67
CA PHE A 312 1.51 3.96 13.02
C PHE A 312 1.92 2.48 13.04
N LEU A 313 1.14 1.59 12.42
CA LEU A 313 1.42 0.15 12.40
C LEU A 313 2.68 -0.20 11.60
N VAL A 314 2.93 0.46 10.47
CA VAL A 314 4.04 0.10 9.55
C VAL A 314 5.37 0.78 9.93
N THR A 315 5.34 1.92 10.62
CA THR A 315 6.56 2.71 10.92
C THR A 315 6.80 2.88 12.40
N THR A 316 5.82 3.41 13.15
CA THR A 316 6.03 3.84 14.54
C THR A 316 6.05 2.65 15.50
N LEU A 317 5.14 1.72 15.34
CA LEU A 317 5.05 0.57 16.24
C LEU A 317 6.28 -0.35 16.17
N PRO A 318 6.83 -0.69 14.97
CA PRO A 318 8.07 -1.47 14.89
C PRO A 318 9.28 -0.80 15.60
N THR A 319 9.32 0.53 15.68
CA THR A 319 10.42 1.22 16.37
C THR A 319 10.40 1.03 17.89
N ARG A 320 9.26 0.65 18.49
CA ARG A 320 9.16 0.30 19.91
C ARG A 320 9.97 -0.96 20.25
N PHE A 321 10.23 -1.83 19.26
CA PHE A 321 11.06 -3.03 19.40
C PHE A 321 12.57 -2.76 19.18
N LYS A 322 13.00 -1.49 19.25
CA LYS A 322 14.38 -1.05 18.99
C LYS A 322 15.42 -1.69 19.96
N LYS A 323 15.05 -1.92 21.21
CA LYS A 323 15.94 -2.54 22.21
C LYS A 323 16.40 -3.95 21.79
N ASP A 324 15.58 -4.65 21.02
CA ASP A 324 15.81 -6.04 20.64
C ASP A 324 16.52 -6.19 19.28
N SER A 325 16.93 -5.09 18.64
CA SER A 325 17.55 -5.07 17.30
C SER A 325 16.72 -5.74 16.19
N VAL A 326 15.38 -5.81 16.35
CA VAL A 326 14.47 -6.52 15.45
C VAL A 326 13.53 -5.60 14.66
N VAL A 327 13.85 -4.31 14.59
CA VAL A 327 12.98 -3.33 13.89
C VAL A 327 12.74 -3.72 12.43
N ALA A 328 13.80 -4.05 11.68
CA ALA A 328 13.67 -4.43 10.27
C ALA A 328 12.88 -5.73 10.07
N SER A 329 13.16 -6.74 10.88
CA SER A 329 12.45 -8.03 10.83
C SER A 329 10.98 -7.88 11.19
N SER A 330 10.68 -7.11 12.25
CA SER A 330 9.30 -6.83 12.68
C SER A 330 8.54 -6.03 11.63
N THR A 331 9.18 -5.03 11.02
CA THR A 331 8.59 -4.25 9.92
C THR A 331 8.28 -5.15 8.73
N GLY A 332 9.23 -5.99 8.31
CA GLY A 332 9.05 -6.92 7.19
C GLY A 332 7.94 -7.95 7.46
N PHE A 333 7.84 -8.48 8.68
CA PHE A 333 6.76 -9.39 9.06
C PHE A 333 5.40 -8.70 9.03
N ILE A 334 5.28 -7.54 9.69
CA ILE A 334 4.02 -6.79 9.77
C ILE A 334 3.55 -6.38 8.36
N ASP A 335 4.45 -5.86 7.53
CA ASP A 335 4.13 -5.46 6.15
C ASP A 335 3.78 -6.66 5.27
N GLY A 336 4.52 -7.76 5.39
CA GLY A 336 4.23 -9.01 4.69
C GLY A 336 2.84 -9.56 5.02
N MET A 337 2.44 -9.54 6.30
CA MET A 337 1.07 -9.90 6.73
C MET A 337 0.03 -8.97 6.08
N GLY A 338 0.31 -7.67 6.01
CA GLY A 338 -0.55 -6.72 5.33
C GLY A 338 -0.76 -7.06 3.86
N TYR A 339 0.28 -7.51 3.14
CA TYR A 339 0.14 -7.91 1.72
C TYR A 339 -0.53 -9.27 1.53
N ILE A 340 -0.50 -10.17 2.52
CA ILE A 340 -1.37 -11.36 2.53
C ILE A 340 -2.84 -10.93 2.55
N GLY A 341 -3.21 -9.96 3.39
CA GLY A 341 -4.55 -9.37 3.37
C GLY A 341 -4.91 -8.77 2.00
N THR A 342 -3.97 -8.07 1.39
CA THR A 342 -4.17 -7.49 0.06
C THR A 342 -4.35 -8.55 -1.04
N PHE A 343 -3.64 -9.65 -0.96
CA PHE A 343 -3.85 -10.81 -1.84
C PHE A 343 -5.28 -11.37 -1.72
N LEU A 344 -5.74 -11.56 -0.49
CA LEU A 344 -7.08 -12.11 -0.23
C LEU A 344 -8.20 -11.23 -0.77
N ILE A 345 -8.05 -9.89 -0.74
CA ILE A 345 -9.09 -8.96 -1.20
C ILE A 345 -9.32 -9.06 -2.72
N GLY A 346 -8.31 -9.45 -3.49
CA GLY A 346 -8.46 -9.71 -4.92
C GLY A 346 -9.38 -10.88 -5.24
N LEU A 347 -9.52 -11.83 -4.30
CA LEU A 347 -10.40 -13.00 -4.42
C LEU A 347 -11.77 -12.78 -3.77
N ILE A 348 -11.77 -12.14 -2.59
CA ILE A 348 -12.99 -11.98 -1.76
C ILE A 348 -13.96 -10.97 -2.39
N VAL A 349 -13.48 -9.84 -2.93
CA VAL A 349 -14.39 -8.82 -3.50
C VAL A 349 -15.19 -9.36 -4.69
N PRO A 350 -14.60 -10.02 -5.70
CA PRO A 350 -15.38 -10.65 -6.75
C PRO A 350 -16.45 -11.62 -6.24
N TYR A 351 -16.09 -12.46 -5.26
CA TYR A 351 -17.04 -13.39 -4.64
C TYR A 351 -18.21 -12.65 -3.97
N LEU A 352 -17.93 -11.62 -3.18
CA LEU A 352 -18.98 -10.84 -2.51
C LEU A 352 -19.89 -10.14 -3.51
N VAL A 353 -19.33 -9.58 -4.59
CA VAL A 353 -20.12 -8.86 -5.59
C VAL A 353 -20.97 -9.80 -6.42
N LEU A 354 -20.42 -10.92 -6.89
CA LEU A 354 -21.06 -11.80 -7.87
C LEU A 354 -21.97 -12.85 -7.23
N GLU A 355 -21.62 -13.34 -6.03
CA GLU A 355 -22.29 -14.51 -5.44
C GLU A 355 -23.19 -14.16 -4.24
N THR A 356 -22.99 -12.99 -3.56
CA THR A 356 -23.66 -12.79 -2.28
C THR A 356 -24.58 -11.57 -2.19
N GLY A 357 -24.70 -10.74 -3.21
CA GLY A 357 -25.62 -9.60 -3.19
C GLY A 357 -25.02 -8.24 -3.52
N GLY A 358 -23.86 -8.23 -4.16
CA GLY A 358 -23.31 -7.02 -4.75
C GLY A 358 -22.46 -6.17 -3.81
N TRP A 359 -22.24 -4.94 -4.19
CA TRP A 359 -21.32 -4.01 -3.54
C TRP A 359 -21.68 -3.68 -2.08
N SER A 360 -22.96 -3.75 -1.69
CA SER A 360 -23.36 -3.53 -0.28
C SER A 360 -22.69 -4.50 0.68
N ASN A 361 -22.49 -5.75 0.27
CA ASN A 361 -21.78 -6.75 1.07
C ASN A 361 -20.28 -6.46 1.16
N VAL A 362 -19.68 -5.85 0.14
CA VAL A 362 -18.28 -5.39 0.18
C VAL A 362 -18.12 -4.29 1.21
N PHE A 363 -19.03 -3.31 1.25
CA PHE A 363 -18.97 -2.22 2.23
C PHE A 363 -19.20 -2.72 3.66
N ALA A 364 -20.16 -3.63 3.87
CA ALA A 364 -20.37 -4.28 5.15
C ALA A 364 -19.13 -5.07 5.59
N PHE A 365 -18.48 -5.78 4.68
CA PHE A 365 -17.22 -6.49 4.93
C PHE A 365 -16.09 -5.52 5.34
N TRP A 366 -15.91 -4.39 4.63
CA TRP A 366 -14.91 -3.37 5.01
C TRP A 366 -15.22 -2.73 6.37
N ALA A 367 -16.48 -2.53 6.72
CA ALA A 367 -16.90 -2.07 8.04
C ALA A 367 -16.47 -3.07 9.13
N ILE A 368 -16.78 -4.35 8.95
CA ILE A 368 -16.38 -5.41 9.89
C ILE A 368 -14.86 -5.45 10.07
N LEU A 369 -14.10 -5.43 8.97
CA LEU A 369 -12.63 -5.44 9.02
C LEU A 369 -12.08 -4.22 9.75
N SER A 370 -12.69 -3.05 9.60
CA SER A 370 -12.31 -1.82 10.30
C SER A 370 -12.46 -1.97 11.81
N PHE A 371 -13.61 -2.49 12.27
CA PHE A 371 -13.85 -2.74 13.70
C PHE A 371 -12.95 -3.86 14.24
N VAL A 372 -12.74 -4.94 13.49
CA VAL A 372 -11.81 -6.01 13.89
C VAL A 372 -10.39 -5.45 14.04
N THR A 373 -9.95 -4.57 13.13
CA THR A 373 -8.65 -3.90 13.25
C THR A 373 -8.59 -3.02 14.50
N ALA A 374 -9.65 -2.27 14.80
CA ALA A 374 -9.72 -1.47 16.03
C ALA A 374 -9.60 -2.34 17.28
N ILE A 375 -10.27 -3.50 17.31
CA ILE A 375 -10.19 -4.47 18.41
C ILE A 375 -8.79 -5.05 18.56
N THR A 376 -8.12 -5.45 17.47
CA THR A 376 -6.76 -6.00 17.54
C THR A 376 -5.74 -4.96 18.03
N VAL A 377 -5.88 -3.70 17.62
CA VAL A 377 -5.07 -2.59 18.17
C VAL A 377 -5.39 -2.35 19.65
N ALA A 378 -6.65 -2.43 20.06
CA ALA A 378 -7.05 -2.29 21.47
C ALA A 378 -6.46 -3.39 22.35
N ILE A 379 -6.45 -4.64 21.90
CA ILE A 379 -5.81 -5.76 22.63
C ILE A 379 -4.30 -5.49 22.82
N THR A 380 -3.62 -4.97 21.81
CA THR A 380 -2.20 -4.59 21.92
C THR A 380 -2.00 -3.48 22.94
N TYR A 381 -2.86 -2.45 22.91
CA TYR A 381 -2.81 -1.31 23.84
C TYR A 381 -3.02 -1.75 25.30
N PHE A 382 -4.10 -2.46 25.58
CA PHE A 382 -4.42 -2.90 26.94
C PHE A 382 -3.43 -3.95 27.48
N GLY A 383 -2.90 -4.82 26.62
CA GLY A 383 -1.85 -5.76 26.98
C GLY A 383 -0.56 -5.05 27.41
N HIS A 384 -0.17 -4.00 26.71
CA HIS A 384 1.01 -3.21 27.03
C HIS A 384 0.82 -2.38 28.31
N PHE A 385 -0.35 -1.77 28.48
CA PHE A 385 -0.71 -1.01 29.68
C PHE A 385 -0.66 -1.89 30.94
N ARG A 386 -1.17 -3.12 30.86
CA ARG A 386 -1.16 -4.08 31.97
C ARG A 386 0.25 -4.52 32.35
N ASN A 387 1.17 -4.65 31.42
CA ASN A 387 2.56 -5.01 31.68
C ASN A 387 3.32 -3.85 32.31
N ASN A 388 3.14 -2.62 31.85
CA ASN A 388 3.75 -1.44 32.47
C ASN A 388 3.24 -1.20 33.90
N MET A 389 1.96 -1.47 34.18
CA MET A 389 1.42 -1.38 35.54
C MET A 389 2.03 -2.41 36.49
N LYS A 390 2.36 -3.62 36.00
CA LYS A 390 3.06 -4.63 36.80
C LYS A 390 4.49 -4.22 37.14
N GLU A 391 5.25 -3.68 36.17
CA GLU A 391 6.61 -3.17 36.40
C GLU A 391 6.68 -1.97 37.36
N VAL A 392 5.58 -1.27 37.60
CA VAL A 392 5.49 -0.14 38.55
C VAL A 392 5.06 -0.62 39.95
N LEU A 393 4.41 -1.79 40.03
CA LEU A 393 3.92 -2.37 41.29
C LEU A 393 4.87 -3.42 41.89
N ASP A 394 5.81 -3.95 41.11
CA ASP A 394 6.92 -4.80 41.53
C ASP A 394 8.18 -3.92 41.79
#